data_cad5e023cb0dcbcb21f31838ff1d286c
#
_entry.id   cad5e023cb0dcbcb21f31838ff1d286c
#
_cell.length_a   1.000
_cell.length_b   1.000
_cell.length_c   1.000
_cell.angle_alpha   90.00
_cell.angle_beta   90.00
_cell.angle_gamma   90.00
#
_symmetry.space_group_name_H-M   'P 1'
#
loop_
_entity.id
_entity.type
_entity.pdbx_description
1 polymer ?
#
loop_
_entity_poly.entity_id
_entity_poly.type
_entity_poly.pdbx_seq_one_letter_code
_entity_poly.pdbx_strand_id
1 'polypeptide(L)'
;NQFAESGIKSVRFVGGEPFLLLSDLAVWTKRIKELGMDSTIVTNASWGRTKESARKALEMLPDLDNLVISSDKFHLEFIEPNTVKNAIEVALQYGKNVIMNITYIEKEDIQYMMQLFGSYRDRIIIQMVKTMPFDGSEAEQIVKHCYFQKPHRTPKFCWIGNYFISASGDVYACCQSSIGTETNYLTLGNLKEERLPDLISKAHKREVYRYIRKNGPRGIVKAFLESPYKDELMELEFASGCEICQKLLNDPDKYEYFLKYIQEE
;
A
#
# COMPACT_ATOMS: atom_id res chain seq x y z
N ASN A 1 -8.26 -20.91 -0.61
CA ASN A 1 -9.31 -21.17 0.38
C ASN A 1 -9.09 -20.39 1.69
N GLN A 2 -7.87 -20.32 2.22
CA GLN A 2 -7.57 -19.64 3.50
C GLN A 2 -7.98 -18.15 3.54
N PHE A 3 -7.95 -17.43 2.42
CA PHE A 3 -8.45 -16.04 2.36
C PHE A 3 -9.95 -15.96 2.65
N ALA A 4 -10.76 -16.82 2.01
CA ALA A 4 -12.19 -16.87 2.24
C ALA A 4 -12.53 -17.30 3.67
N GLU A 5 -11.84 -18.30 4.20
CA GLU A 5 -11.96 -18.75 5.60
C GLU A 5 -11.63 -17.63 6.60
N SER A 6 -10.69 -16.74 6.23
CA SER A 6 -10.32 -15.57 7.04
C SER A 6 -11.31 -14.39 6.91
N GLY A 7 -12.36 -14.52 6.13
CA GLY A 7 -13.34 -13.45 5.88
C GLY A 7 -12.82 -12.32 5.01
N ILE A 8 -11.70 -12.52 4.30
CA ILE A 8 -11.12 -11.55 3.36
C ILE A 8 -12.10 -11.38 2.19
N LYS A 9 -12.36 -10.14 1.80
CA LYS A 9 -13.31 -9.79 0.72
C LYS A 9 -12.63 -9.35 -0.56
N SER A 10 -11.37 -8.97 -0.50
CA SER A 10 -10.61 -8.46 -1.64
C SER A 10 -9.16 -8.88 -1.56
N VAL A 11 -8.57 -9.23 -2.70
CA VAL A 11 -7.16 -9.58 -2.84
C VAL A 11 -6.52 -8.61 -3.83
N ARG A 12 -5.38 -8.03 -3.44
CA ARG A 12 -4.64 -7.11 -4.28
C ARG A 12 -3.26 -7.69 -4.61
N PHE A 13 -2.98 -7.84 -5.89
CA PHE A 13 -1.67 -8.25 -6.41
C PHE A 13 -0.80 -7.00 -6.60
N VAL A 14 0.35 -7.00 -5.95
CA VAL A 14 1.32 -5.89 -5.93
C VAL A 14 2.74 -6.44 -6.06
N GLY A 15 3.69 -5.54 -6.22
CA GLY A 15 5.13 -5.85 -6.25
C GLY A 15 5.64 -6.09 -7.66
N GLY A 16 6.83 -5.56 -8.01
CA GLY A 16 7.36 -5.57 -9.36
C GLY A 16 6.31 -5.14 -10.40
N GLU A 17 6.17 -5.90 -11.48
CA GLU A 17 5.07 -5.75 -12.44
C GLU A 17 4.29 -7.07 -12.54
N PRO A 18 3.07 -7.14 -11.96
CA PRO A 18 2.29 -8.37 -11.92
C PRO A 18 1.92 -8.91 -13.31
N PHE A 19 1.74 -8.04 -14.33
CA PHE A 19 1.42 -8.47 -15.69
C PHE A 19 2.53 -9.29 -16.37
N LEU A 20 3.73 -9.37 -15.80
CA LEU A 20 4.75 -10.30 -16.22
C LEU A 20 4.37 -11.78 -15.91
N LEU A 21 3.45 -11.99 -14.97
CA LEU A 21 2.94 -13.30 -14.55
C LEU A 21 1.49 -13.50 -15.02
N LEU A 22 1.18 -13.09 -16.26
CA LEU A 22 -0.20 -13.02 -16.76
C LEU A 22 -0.97 -14.33 -16.68
N SER A 23 -0.29 -15.47 -16.95
CA SER A 23 -0.90 -16.80 -16.88
C SER A 23 -1.28 -17.18 -15.43
N ASP A 24 -0.43 -16.84 -14.47
CA ASP A 24 -0.72 -17.09 -13.05
C ASP A 24 -1.84 -16.18 -12.55
N LEU A 25 -1.83 -14.91 -12.95
CA LEU A 25 -2.90 -13.97 -12.63
C LEU A 25 -4.26 -14.45 -13.13
N ALA A 26 -4.32 -15.05 -14.34
CA ALA A 26 -5.55 -15.61 -14.88
C ALA A 26 -6.12 -16.71 -13.96
N VAL A 27 -5.26 -17.62 -13.50
CA VAL A 27 -5.66 -18.68 -12.55
C VAL A 27 -6.10 -18.10 -11.21
N TRP A 28 -5.34 -17.13 -10.69
CA TRP A 28 -5.61 -16.57 -9.36
C TRP A 28 -6.86 -15.68 -9.35
N THR A 29 -7.05 -14.81 -10.35
CA THR A 29 -8.25 -13.95 -10.42
C THR A 29 -9.51 -14.80 -10.58
N LYS A 30 -9.49 -15.85 -11.42
CA LYS A 30 -10.57 -16.81 -11.52
C LYS A 30 -10.90 -17.44 -10.17
N ARG A 31 -9.87 -17.94 -9.46
CA ARG A 31 -10.08 -18.58 -8.15
C ARG A 31 -10.64 -17.61 -7.11
N ILE A 32 -10.19 -16.35 -7.10
CA ILE A 32 -10.71 -15.30 -6.23
C ILE A 32 -12.19 -15.06 -6.52
N LYS A 33 -12.57 -14.98 -7.79
CA LYS A 33 -13.96 -14.80 -8.22
C LYS A 33 -14.86 -15.95 -7.80
N GLU A 34 -14.39 -17.20 -7.99
CA GLU A 34 -15.12 -18.41 -7.53
C GLU A 34 -15.36 -18.41 -6.02
N LEU A 35 -14.49 -17.80 -5.24
CA LEU A 35 -14.62 -17.68 -3.79
C LEU A 35 -15.45 -16.46 -3.35
N GLY A 36 -16.04 -15.71 -4.28
CA GLY A 36 -16.87 -14.54 -3.99
C GLY A 36 -16.09 -13.33 -3.47
N MET A 37 -14.83 -13.22 -3.85
CA MET A 37 -13.95 -12.10 -3.48
C MET A 37 -13.65 -11.23 -4.70
N ASP A 38 -13.29 -9.96 -4.46
CA ASP A 38 -12.84 -9.05 -5.49
C ASP A 38 -11.32 -9.16 -5.70
N SER A 39 -10.90 -9.03 -6.95
CA SER A 39 -9.50 -9.00 -7.35
C SER A 39 -9.08 -7.61 -7.81
N THR A 40 -7.87 -7.20 -7.43
CA THR A 40 -7.25 -5.95 -7.86
C THR A 40 -5.81 -6.21 -8.27
N ILE A 41 -5.37 -5.66 -9.39
CA ILE A 41 -3.96 -5.69 -9.80
C ILE A 41 -3.42 -4.26 -9.80
N VAL A 42 -2.26 -4.05 -9.16
CA VAL A 42 -1.50 -2.79 -9.23
C VAL A 42 -0.43 -2.95 -10.30
N THR A 43 -0.42 -2.07 -11.29
CA THR A 43 0.42 -2.18 -12.48
C THR A 43 0.95 -0.82 -12.93
N ASN A 44 2.10 -0.82 -13.57
CA ASN A 44 2.65 0.35 -14.25
C ASN A 44 2.06 0.56 -15.66
N ALA A 45 1.17 -0.32 -16.10
CA ALA A 45 0.53 -0.32 -17.42
C ALA A 45 1.46 -0.54 -18.64
N SER A 46 2.67 -1.07 -18.46
CA SER A 46 3.61 -1.34 -19.58
C SER A 46 3.04 -2.25 -20.67
N TRP A 47 2.04 -3.06 -20.35
CA TRP A 47 1.31 -3.92 -21.28
C TRP A 47 0.41 -3.14 -22.26
N GLY A 48 0.18 -1.84 -22.04
CA GLY A 48 -0.63 -0.95 -22.87
C GLY A 48 0.12 -0.29 -24.03
N ARG A 49 1.30 -0.78 -24.46
CA ARG A 49 2.07 -0.16 -25.57
C ARG A 49 1.22 0.09 -26.80
N THR A 50 0.32 -0.83 -27.11
CA THR A 50 -0.71 -0.68 -28.15
C THR A 50 -2.06 -1.11 -27.58
N LYS A 51 -3.16 -0.63 -28.19
CA LYS A 51 -4.50 -1.11 -27.81
C LYS A 51 -4.66 -2.61 -28.06
N GLU A 52 -3.96 -3.17 -29.03
CA GLU A 52 -3.99 -4.60 -29.30
C GLU A 52 -3.29 -5.40 -28.21
N SER A 53 -2.08 -5.00 -27.77
CA SER A 53 -1.41 -5.65 -26.64
C SER A 53 -2.22 -5.55 -25.36
N ALA A 54 -2.87 -4.41 -25.13
CA ALA A 54 -3.75 -4.22 -23.98
C ALA A 54 -4.97 -5.15 -24.03
N ARG A 55 -5.60 -5.33 -25.20
CA ARG A 55 -6.71 -6.28 -25.35
C ARG A 55 -6.26 -7.71 -25.07
N LYS A 56 -5.18 -8.17 -25.68
CA LYS A 56 -4.64 -9.52 -25.46
C LYS A 56 -4.38 -9.81 -23.98
N ALA A 57 -3.83 -8.83 -23.26
CA ALA A 57 -3.58 -8.96 -21.82
C ALA A 57 -4.88 -9.08 -21.01
N LEU A 58 -5.90 -8.26 -21.29
CA LEU A 58 -7.15 -8.27 -20.55
C LEU A 58 -8.09 -9.40 -20.93
N GLU A 59 -8.00 -9.93 -22.15
CA GLU A 59 -8.70 -11.15 -22.58
C GLU A 59 -8.30 -12.37 -21.75
N MET A 60 -7.06 -12.41 -21.27
CA MET A 60 -6.60 -13.45 -20.33
C MET A 60 -7.11 -13.26 -18.91
N LEU A 61 -7.65 -12.09 -18.56
CA LEU A 61 -8.10 -11.73 -17.21
C LEU A 61 -9.60 -11.37 -17.15
N PRO A 62 -10.51 -12.25 -17.66
CA PRO A 62 -11.94 -11.94 -17.67
C PRO A 62 -12.51 -11.73 -16.26
N ASP A 63 -12.00 -12.45 -15.27
CA ASP A 63 -12.45 -12.44 -13.88
C ASP A 63 -11.80 -11.34 -13.01
N LEU A 64 -10.91 -10.52 -13.56
CA LEU A 64 -10.35 -9.37 -12.87
C LEU A 64 -11.42 -8.29 -12.67
N ASP A 65 -11.53 -7.75 -11.45
CA ASP A 65 -12.51 -6.69 -11.15
C ASP A 65 -11.90 -5.30 -11.27
N ASN A 66 -10.72 -5.08 -10.69
CA ASN A 66 -10.14 -3.75 -10.52
C ASN A 66 -8.70 -3.68 -11.02
N LEU A 67 -8.35 -2.53 -11.63
CA LEU A 67 -6.99 -2.14 -11.98
C LEU A 67 -6.60 -0.87 -11.25
N VAL A 68 -5.47 -0.91 -10.56
CA VAL A 68 -4.81 0.28 -10.03
C VAL A 68 -3.59 0.56 -10.90
N ILE A 69 -3.64 1.61 -11.68
CA ILE A 69 -2.56 2.02 -12.57
C ILE A 69 -1.70 3.05 -11.84
N SER A 70 -0.47 2.68 -11.55
CA SER A 70 0.54 3.60 -11.01
C SER A 70 1.11 4.41 -12.17
N SER A 71 0.89 5.72 -12.14
CA SER A 71 1.44 6.62 -13.15
C SER A 71 1.66 7.99 -12.53
N ASP A 72 2.90 8.42 -12.50
CA ASP A 72 3.39 9.68 -11.99
C ASP A 72 4.64 10.09 -12.76
N LYS A 73 5.26 11.22 -12.43
CA LYS A 73 6.44 11.69 -13.13
C LYS A 73 7.59 10.66 -13.16
N PHE A 74 7.73 9.83 -12.12
CA PHE A 74 8.79 8.81 -12.05
C PHE A 74 8.50 7.64 -12.99
N HIS A 75 7.24 7.19 -13.08
CA HIS A 75 6.83 6.15 -14.02
C HIS A 75 6.94 6.62 -15.47
N LEU A 76 6.66 7.91 -15.71
CA LEU A 76 6.70 8.49 -17.07
C LEU A 76 8.14 8.66 -17.62
N GLU A 77 9.17 8.47 -16.81
CA GLU A 77 10.55 8.35 -17.30
C GLU A 77 10.76 7.07 -18.12
N PHE A 78 9.95 6.02 -17.88
CA PHE A 78 10.09 4.70 -18.48
C PHE A 78 8.88 4.27 -19.32
N ILE A 79 7.72 4.89 -19.10
CA ILE A 79 6.46 4.49 -19.73
C ILE A 79 5.78 5.70 -20.35
N GLU A 80 5.66 5.68 -21.66
CA GLU A 80 5.02 6.76 -22.43
C GLU A 80 3.56 7.00 -22.00
N PRO A 81 3.11 8.26 -21.88
CA PRO A 81 1.73 8.58 -21.51
C PRO A 81 0.67 7.87 -22.37
N ASN A 82 0.94 7.68 -23.66
CA ASN A 82 0.03 6.99 -24.57
C ASN A 82 -0.12 5.50 -24.23
N THR A 83 0.92 4.86 -23.70
CA THR A 83 0.87 3.49 -23.18
C THR A 83 -0.16 3.39 -22.04
N VAL A 84 -0.08 4.32 -21.10
CA VAL A 84 -1.03 4.39 -19.97
C VAL A 84 -2.45 4.67 -20.45
N LYS A 85 -2.63 5.61 -21.39
CA LYS A 85 -3.94 5.93 -21.99
C LYS A 85 -4.57 4.73 -22.68
N ASN A 86 -3.78 3.98 -23.48
CA ASN A 86 -4.25 2.76 -24.12
C ASN A 86 -4.73 1.73 -23.10
N ALA A 87 -3.96 1.52 -22.03
CA ALA A 87 -4.33 0.60 -20.95
C ALA A 87 -5.65 1.01 -20.27
N ILE A 88 -5.82 2.30 -19.93
CA ILE A 88 -7.06 2.83 -19.35
C ILE A 88 -8.25 2.60 -20.29
N GLU A 89 -8.13 3.01 -21.56
CA GLU A 89 -9.22 2.91 -22.51
C GLU A 89 -9.67 1.48 -22.76
N VAL A 90 -8.71 0.56 -22.91
CA VAL A 90 -9.04 -0.85 -23.10
C VAL A 90 -9.62 -1.45 -21.81
N ALA A 91 -9.08 -1.13 -20.65
CA ALA A 91 -9.62 -1.61 -19.38
C ALA A 91 -11.09 -1.19 -19.18
N LEU A 92 -11.43 0.06 -19.52
CA LEU A 92 -12.82 0.55 -19.48
C LEU A 92 -13.72 -0.17 -20.50
N GLN A 93 -13.21 -0.50 -21.71
CA GLN A 93 -13.97 -1.29 -22.70
C GLN A 93 -14.27 -2.70 -22.21
N TYR A 94 -13.40 -3.29 -21.39
CA TYR A 94 -13.59 -4.60 -20.76
C TYR A 94 -14.35 -4.52 -19.43
N GLY A 95 -14.94 -3.37 -19.11
CA GLY A 95 -15.77 -3.17 -17.90
C GLY A 95 -14.99 -3.23 -16.59
N LYS A 96 -13.66 -3.01 -16.62
CA LYS A 96 -12.86 -3.00 -15.40
C LYS A 96 -12.98 -1.68 -14.67
N ASN A 97 -13.01 -1.71 -13.33
CA ASN A 97 -12.87 -0.51 -12.53
C ASN A 97 -11.42 -0.06 -12.55
N VAL A 98 -11.17 1.19 -12.93
CA VAL A 98 -9.82 1.73 -13.05
C VAL A 98 -9.60 2.82 -12.00
N ILE A 99 -8.53 2.67 -11.25
CA ILE A 99 -8.01 3.67 -10.31
C ILE A 99 -6.63 4.06 -10.80
N MET A 100 -6.37 5.35 -10.98
CA MET A 100 -5.02 5.85 -11.26
C MET A 100 -4.41 6.37 -9.96
N ASN A 101 -3.28 5.80 -9.56
CA ASN A 101 -2.47 6.33 -8.46
C ASN A 101 -1.40 7.27 -9.01
N ILE A 102 -1.44 8.51 -8.55
CA ILE A 102 -0.44 9.53 -8.87
C ILE A 102 0.36 9.79 -7.60
N THR A 103 1.62 9.34 -7.57
CA THR A 103 2.55 9.71 -6.53
C THR A 103 3.13 11.09 -6.82
N TYR A 104 3.11 11.97 -5.84
CA TYR A 104 3.58 13.35 -6.02
C TYR A 104 4.47 13.81 -4.87
N ILE A 105 5.38 14.72 -5.16
CA ILE A 105 6.21 15.44 -4.19
C ILE A 105 5.63 16.85 -4.04
N GLU A 106 5.43 17.55 -5.15
CA GLU A 106 5.02 18.94 -5.24
C GLU A 106 3.66 19.07 -5.93
N LYS A 107 3.03 20.23 -5.80
CA LYS A 107 1.73 20.50 -6.46
C LYS A 107 1.84 20.50 -7.98
N GLU A 108 2.98 20.88 -8.49
CA GLU A 108 3.32 20.93 -9.91
C GLU A 108 3.26 19.52 -10.53
N ASP A 109 3.66 18.50 -9.79
CA ASP A 109 3.53 17.10 -10.22
C ASP A 109 2.06 16.74 -10.48
N ILE A 110 1.18 17.16 -9.56
CA ILE A 110 -0.26 16.96 -9.73
C ILE A 110 -0.79 17.70 -10.96
N GLN A 111 -0.40 18.94 -11.15
CA GLN A 111 -0.82 19.74 -12.31
C GLN A 111 -0.39 19.10 -13.62
N TYR A 112 0.86 18.65 -13.70
CA TYR A 112 1.39 17.94 -14.86
C TYR A 112 0.61 16.65 -15.16
N MET A 113 0.37 15.82 -14.16
CA MET A 113 -0.39 14.59 -14.34
C MET A 113 -1.85 14.87 -14.73
N MET A 114 -2.47 15.92 -14.18
CA MET A 114 -3.83 16.32 -14.55
C MET A 114 -3.93 16.90 -15.97
N GLN A 115 -2.89 17.54 -16.49
CA GLN A 115 -2.83 17.92 -17.90
C GLN A 115 -2.82 16.69 -18.83
N LEU A 116 -2.11 15.62 -18.45
CA LEU A 116 -2.01 14.38 -19.25
C LEU A 116 -3.27 13.50 -19.17
N PHE A 117 -3.85 13.38 -17.99
CA PHE A 117 -4.87 12.35 -17.68
C PHE A 117 -6.19 12.92 -17.13
N GLY A 118 -6.28 14.22 -16.92
CA GLY A 118 -7.48 14.87 -16.34
C GLY A 118 -8.76 14.68 -17.14
N SER A 119 -8.67 14.38 -18.44
CA SER A 119 -9.82 14.04 -19.29
C SER A 119 -10.50 12.72 -18.89
N TYR A 120 -9.84 11.88 -18.11
CA TYR A 120 -10.41 10.61 -17.61
C TYR A 120 -11.14 10.74 -16.28
N ARG A 121 -11.07 11.88 -15.59
CA ARG A 121 -11.58 12.07 -14.21
C ARG A 121 -13.04 11.66 -13.98
N ASP A 122 -13.87 11.74 -15.02
CA ASP A 122 -15.28 11.37 -14.93
C ASP A 122 -15.54 9.88 -15.24
N ARG A 123 -14.48 9.13 -15.60
CA ARG A 123 -14.54 7.73 -16.02
C ARG A 123 -13.73 6.80 -15.14
N ILE A 124 -12.74 7.33 -14.41
CA ILE A 124 -11.84 6.59 -13.50
C ILE A 124 -11.69 7.35 -12.19
N ILE A 125 -11.26 6.65 -11.14
CA ILE A 125 -10.85 7.30 -9.90
C ILE A 125 -9.40 7.74 -10.03
N ILE A 126 -9.12 9.01 -9.82
CA ILE A 126 -7.74 9.53 -9.73
C ILE A 126 -7.42 9.75 -8.26
N GLN A 127 -6.49 8.94 -7.74
CA GLN A 127 -6.02 9.01 -6.37
C GLN A 127 -4.62 9.63 -6.32
N MET A 128 -4.46 10.66 -5.51
CA MET A 128 -3.19 11.33 -5.31
C MET A 128 -2.55 10.83 -4.02
N VAL A 129 -1.35 10.30 -4.14
CA VAL A 129 -0.59 9.72 -3.02
C VAL A 129 0.69 10.52 -2.84
N LYS A 130 0.89 11.05 -1.64
CA LYS A 130 2.12 11.76 -1.34
C LYS A 130 3.27 10.79 -1.21
N THR A 131 4.40 11.13 -1.83
CA THR A 131 5.65 10.35 -1.70
C THR A 131 6.05 10.21 -0.24
N MET A 132 6.51 9.02 0.12
CA MET A 132 7.14 8.75 1.41
C MET A 132 8.61 8.44 1.18
N PRO A 133 9.51 8.95 2.02
CA PRO A 133 10.90 8.53 1.99
C PRO A 133 10.98 7.05 2.42
N PHE A 134 11.80 6.29 1.69
CA PHE A 134 12.23 4.96 2.07
C PHE A 134 13.73 5.00 2.32
N ASP A 135 14.22 4.21 3.27
CA ASP A 135 15.65 4.10 3.51
C ASP A 135 16.34 3.49 2.29
N GLY A 136 17.30 4.21 1.73
CA GLY A 136 18.08 3.83 0.56
C GLY A 136 18.66 5.04 -0.17
N SER A 137 19.76 4.86 -0.90
CA SER A 137 20.51 5.95 -1.51
C SER A 137 19.74 6.84 -2.48
N GLU A 138 18.77 6.30 -3.20
CA GLU A 138 17.89 7.08 -4.10
C GLU A 138 16.81 7.83 -3.31
N ALA A 139 16.35 7.28 -2.19
CA ALA A 139 15.36 7.93 -1.34
C ALA A 139 15.87 9.22 -0.70
N GLU A 140 17.15 9.35 -0.42
CA GLU A 140 17.72 10.58 0.14
C GLU A 140 17.55 11.79 -0.79
N GLN A 141 17.60 11.59 -2.11
CA GLN A 141 17.36 12.65 -3.09
C GLN A 141 15.87 13.05 -3.11
N ILE A 142 14.99 12.07 -2.97
CA ILE A 142 13.52 12.29 -2.92
C ILE A 142 13.15 12.98 -1.59
N VAL A 143 13.78 12.58 -0.48
CA VAL A 143 13.53 13.14 0.86
C VAL A 143 13.75 14.65 0.92
N LYS A 144 14.75 15.18 0.22
CA LYS A 144 15.01 16.63 0.17
C LYS A 144 13.83 17.45 -0.34
N HIS A 145 12.95 16.83 -1.11
CA HIS A 145 11.77 17.45 -1.71
C HIS A 145 10.45 17.04 -1.04
N CYS A 146 10.47 16.10 -0.09
CA CYS A 146 9.26 15.71 0.62
C CYS A 146 8.76 16.83 1.54
N TYR A 147 7.44 17.01 1.56
CA TYR A 147 6.80 17.87 2.53
C TYR A 147 6.64 17.14 3.86
N PHE A 148 7.37 17.59 4.89
CA PHE A 148 7.31 16.99 6.21
C PHE A 148 6.23 17.64 7.06
N GLN A 149 5.59 16.82 7.91
CA GLN A 149 4.60 17.25 8.88
C GLN A 149 5.14 17.08 10.29
N LYS A 150 4.77 17.97 11.18
CA LYS A 150 5.04 17.83 12.61
C LYS A 150 4.11 16.78 13.23
N PRO A 151 4.51 16.13 14.36
CA PRO A 151 3.77 15.04 14.98
C PRO A 151 2.30 15.33 15.26
N HIS A 152 1.95 16.56 15.65
CA HIS A 152 0.57 16.96 15.95
C HIS A 152 -0.39 16.90 14.75
N ARG A 153 0.13 16.85 13.50
CA ARG A 153 -0.66 16.71 12.26
C ARG A 153 -0.85 15.25 11.83
N THR A 154 -0.39 14.30 12.62
CA THR A 154 -0.52 12.88 12.29
C THR A 154 -1.98 12.46 12.19
N PRO A 155 -2.37 11.68 11.16
CA PRO A 155 -3.74 11.25 10.98
C PRO A 155 -4.18 10.27 12.07
N LYS A 156 -5.47 10.33 12.43
CA LYS A 156 -6.09 9.34 13.32
C LYS A 156 -6.40 8.03 12.60
N PHE A 157 -6.65 8.11 11.30
CA PHE A 157 -7.03 6.95 10.50
C PHE A 157 -5.81 6.13 10.08
N CYS A 158 -5.95 4.79 10.08
CA CYS A 158 -4.94 3.84 9.64
C CYS A 158 -5.60 2.66 8.92
N TRP A 159 -4.94 2.16 7.90
CA TRP A 159 -5.35 0.99 7.12
C TRP A 159 -4.86 -0.35 7.71
N ILE A 160 -4.51 -0.38 8.98
CA ILE A 160 -4.11 -1.64 9.65
C ILE A 160 -5.23 -2.68 9.54
N GLY A 161 -4.84 -3.91 9.22
CA GLY A 161 -5.79 -4.97 8.84
C GLY A 161 -5.89 -5.21 7.34
N ASN A 162 -5.25 -4.36 6.52
CA ASN A 162 -4.88 -4.72 5.15
C ASN A 162 -3.61 -5.57 5.25
N TYR A 163 -3.80 -6.88 5.37
CA TYR A 163 -2.69 -7.82 5.51
C TYR A 163 -1.83 -7.83 4.26
N PHE A 164 -0.52 -7.86 4.43
CA PHE A 164 0.44 -8.02 3.36
C PHE A 164 1.10 -9.39 3.47
N ILE A 165 1.22 -10.09 2.35
CA ILE A 165 1.91 -11.37 2.26
C ILE A 165 3.06 -11.19 1.29
N SER A 166 4.29 -11.42 1.76
CA SER A 166 5.49 -11.32 0.95
C SER A 166 5.66 -12.54 0.03
N ALA A 167 6.58 -12.44 -0.93
CA ALA A 167 6.95 -13.57 -1.78
C ALA A 167 7.58 -14.75 -0.99
N SER A 168 8.21 -14.49 0.17
CA SER A 168 8.73 -15.51 1.08
C SER A 168 7.63 -16.21 1.88
N GLY A 169 6.42 -15.67 1.92
CA GLY A 169 5.28 -16.18 2.68
C GLY A 169 5.09 -15.50 4.03
N ASP A 170 5.89 -14.49 4.36
CA ASP A 170 5.71 -13.73 5.59
C ASP A 170 4.42 -12.91 5.54
N VAL A 171 3.69 -12.92 6.65
CA VAL A 171 2.42 -12.23 6.81
C VAL A 171 2.58 -11.06 7.77
N TYR A 172 2.16 -9.90 7.32
CA TYR A 172 2.20 -8.65 8.10
C TYR A 172 0.78 -8.10 8.29
N ALA A 173 0.54 -7.49 9.44
CA ALA A 173 -0.75 -6.88 9.76
C ALA A 173 -1.02 -5.56 9.01
N CYS A 174 -0.01 -5.02 8.33
CA CYS A 174 -0.07 -3.76 7.61
C CYS A 174 0.86 -3.80 6.40
N CYS A 175 0.43 -3.25 5.27
CA CYS A 175 1.22 -3.22 4.03
C CYS A 175 2.54 -2.42 4.15
N GLN A 176 2.62 -1.43 5.02
CA GLN A 176 3.82 -0.62 5.24
C GLN A 176 4.83 -1.28 6.20
N SER A 177 4.40 -2.27 6.97
CA SER A 177 5.29 -2.96 7.91
C SER A 177 6.31 -3.89 7.24
N SER A 178 6.11 -4.23 5.97
CA SER A 178 7.03 -5.07 5.19
C SER A 178 8.25 -4.31 4.65
N ILE A 179 8.32 -2.98 4.86
CA ILE A 179 9.35 -2.13 4.25
C ILE A 179 10.45 -1.84 5.26
N GLY A 180 11.66 -2.33 4.98
CA GLY A 180 12.90 -1.77 5.50
C GLY A 180 13.40 -2.26 6.85
N THR A 181 12.83 -3.31 7.50
CA THR A 181 13.34 -3.79 8.80
C THR A 181 13.34 -5.30 8.95
N GLU A 182 14.43 -5.84 9.51
CA GLU A 182 14.55 -7.28 9.87
C GLU A 182 13.59 -7.67 11.01
N THR A 183 13.30 -6.74 11.93
CA THR A 183 12.35 -6.94 13.03
C THR A 183 11.16 -6.04 12.86
N ASN A 184 9.99 -6.62 12.71
CA ASN A 184 8.77 -5.88 12.50
C ASN A 184 7.73 -6.24 13.57
N TYR A 185 7.35 -5.26 14.38
CA TYR A 185 6.34 -5.40 15.43
C TYR A 185 4.95 -5.85 14.91
N LEU A 186 4.69 -5.72 13.60
CA LEU A 186 3.45 -6.16 12.95
C LEU A 186 3.62 -7.44 12.11
N THR A 187 4.76 -8.11 12.17
CA THR A 187 4.93 -9.45 11.59
C THR A 187 4.08 -10.45 12.36
N LEU A 188 3.28 -11.23 11.65
CA LEU A 188 2.36 -12.19 12.25
C LEU A 188 2.93 -13.60 12.27
N GLY A 189 3.70 -13.98 11.25
CA GLY A 189 4.29 -15.29 11.02
C GLY A 189 4.46 -15.58 9.54
N ASN A 190 4.62 -16.85 9.18
CA ASN A 190 4.88 -17.29 7.81
C ASN A 190 3.88 -18.37 7.37
N LEU A 191 3.36 -18.27 6.14
CA LEU A 191 2.37 -19.24 5.59
C LEU A 191 2.93 -20.63 5.32
N LYS A 192 4.24 -20.81 5.35
CA LYS A 192 4.88 -22.15 5.30
C LYS A 192 4.76 -22.89 6.61
N GLU A 193 4.54 -22.20 7.71
CA GLU A 193 4.53 -22.73 9.08
C GLU A 193 3.12 -22.72 9.68
N GLU A 194 2.32 -21.69 9.38
CA GLU A 194 1.03 -21.48 10.01
C GLU A 194 -0.04 -21.12 8.97
N ARG A 195 -1.29 -21.41 9.29
CA ARG A 195 -2.43 -21.04 8.44
C ARG A 195 -2.77 -19.54 8.58
N LEU A 196 -3.19 -18.91 7.50
CA LEU A 196 -3.58 -17.50 7.49
C LEU A 196 -4.70 -17.14 8.51
N PRO A 197 -5.78 -17.95 8.67
CA PRO A 197 -6.80 -17.66 9.68
C PRO A 197 -6.24 -17.60 11.11
N ASP A 198 -5.26 -18.49 11.42
CA ASP A 198 -4.65 -18.54 12.75
C ASP A 198 -3.77 -17.30 12.99
N LEU A 199 -2.97 -16.90 11.99
CA LEU A 199 -2.16 -15.69 12.02
C LEU A 199 -3.00 -14.43 12.22
N ILE A 200 -4.12 -14.32 11.50
CA ILE A 200 -5.06 -13.20 11.65
C ILE A 200 -5.70 -13.22 13.04
N SER A 201 -6.11 -14.40 13.55
CA SER A 201 -6.65 -14.51 14.91
C SER A 201 -5.63 -14.07 15.97
N LYS A 202 -4.36 -14.45 15.82
CA LYS A 202 -3.27 -14.00 16.69
C LYS A 202 -3.12 -12.48 16.63
N ALA A 203 -3.20 -11.87 15.43
CA ALA A 203 -3.10 -10.42 15.28
C ALA A 203 -4.18 -9.69 16.09
N HIS A 204 -5.42 -10.14 16.00
CA HIS A 204 -6.56 -9.53 16.70
C HIS A 204 -6.44 -9.61 18.24
N LYS A 205 -5.66 -10.56 18.76
CA LYS A 205 -5.38 -10.68 20.20
C LYS A 205 -4.23 -9.79 20.67
N ARG A 206 -3.36 -9.32 19.78
CA ARG A 206 -2.25 -8.44 20.14
C ARG A 206 -2.75 -7.05 20.52
N GLU A 207 -2.34 -6.55 21.67
CA GLU A 207 -2.74 -5.23 22.19
C GLU A 207 -2.32 -4.10 21.26
N VAL A 208 -1.08 -4.15 20.76
CA VAL A 208 -0.55 -3.18 19.78
C VAL A 208 -1.45 -3.09 18.54
N TYR A 209 -1.85 -4.23 17.98
CA TYR A 209 -2.73 -4.26 16.81
C TYR A 209 -4.08 -3.59 17.12
N ARG A 210 -4.70 -3.93 18.26
CA ARG A 210 -5.98 -3.36 18.68
C ARG A 210 -5.87 -1.86 18.95
N TYR A 211 -4.80 -1.43 19.60
CA TYR A 211 -4.55 -0.03 19.88
C TYR A 211 -4.39 0.80 18.62
N ILE A 212 -3.52 0.36 17.67
CA ILE A 212 -3.30 1.06 16.41
C ILE A 212 -4.58 1.07 15.57
N ARG A 213 -5.36 0.00 15.55
CA ARG A 213 -6.62 -0.07 14.83
C ARG A 213 -7.64 0.94 15.36
N LYS A 214 -7.69 1.18 16.67
CA LYS A 214 -8.60 2.12 17.33
C LYS A 214 -8.13 3.57 17.19
N ASN A 215 -6.85 3.82 17.40
CA ASN A 215 -6.29 5.15 17.62
C ASN A 215 -5.46 5.67 16.43
N GLY A 216 -5.04 4.79 15.53
CA GLY A 216 -4.17 5.10 14.40
C GLY A 216 -2.79 5.61 14.81
N PRO A 217 -2.02 6.15 13.86
CA PRO A 217 -0.70 6.73 14.14
C PRO A 217 -0.75 7.88 15.15
N ARG A 218 -1.87 8.63 15.22
CA ARG A 218 -2.05 9.69 16.22
C ARG A 218 -2.03 9.16 17.66
N GLY A 219 -2.56 7.96 17.89
CA GLY A 219 -2.48 7.31 19.19
C GLY A 219 -1.05 7.01 19.62
N ILE A 220 -0.21 6.58 18.65
CA ILE A 220 1.21 6.37 18.91
C ILE A 220 1.88 7.71 19.29
N VAL A 221 1.65 8.77 18.50
CA VAL A 221 2.17 10.11 18.84
C VAL A 221 1.72 10.55 20.22
N LYS A 222 0.45 10.32 20.60
CA LYS A 222 -0.05 10.65 21.95
C LYS A 222 0.76 9.96 23.04
N ALA A 223 1.00 8.65 22.90
CA ALA A 223 1.79 7.88 23.86
C ALA A 223 3.21 8.47 24.04
N PHE A 224 3.84 8.85 22.92
CA PHE A 224 5.19 9.40 22.96
C PHE A 224 5.28 10.87 23.41
N LEU A 225 4.21 11.64 23.34
CA LEU A 225 4.16 12.98 23.96
C LEU A 225 4.19 12.94 25.49
N GLU A 226 3.83 11.81 26.08
CA GLU A 226 3.85 11.57 27.52
C GLU A 226 5.09 10.76 27.97
N SER A 227 6.03 10.51 27.06
CA SER A 227 7.20 9.64 27.24
C SER A 227 8.49 10.42 27.52
N PRO A 228 9.55 9.73 27.98
CA PRO A 228 10.92 10.27 27.99
C PRO A 228 11.46 10.66 26.60
N TYR A 229 10.84 10.15 25.52
CA TYR A 229 11.21 10.44 24.14
C TYR A 229 10.48 11.64 23.53
N LYS A 230 9.79 12.44 24.36
CA LYS A 230 8.98 13.58 23.90
C LYS A 230 9.79 14.59 23.11
N ASP A 231 10.97 14.96 23.60
CA ASP A 231 11.79 16.00 22.96
C ASP A 231 12.28 15.52 21.59
N GLU A 232 12.75 14.27 21.49
CA GLU A 232 13.12 13.64 20.23
C GLU A 232 11.92 13.62 19.27
N LEU A 233 10.72 13.20 19.74
CA LEU A 233 9.51 13.20 18.92
C LEU A 233 9.20 14.58 18.35
N MET A 234 9.33 15.64 19.15
CA MET A 234 8.97 17.01 18.74
C MET A 234 9.92 17.58 17.69
N GLU A 235 11.15 17.09 17.62
CA GLU A 235 12.12 17.44 16.57
C GLU A 235 11.87 16.70 15.26
N LEU A 236 11.23 15.52 15.32
CA LEU A 236 10.98 14.71 14.14
C LEU A 236 10.00 15.37 13.17
N GLU A 237 10.26 15.15 11.90
CA GLU A 237 9.38 15.49 10.80
C GLU A 237 9.07 14.23 9.99
N PHE A 238 7.81 14.12 9.52
CA PHE A 238 7.31 12.91 8.88
C PHE A 238 6.60 13.26 7.58
N ALA A 239 6.80 12.47 6.55
CA ALA A 239 6.03 12.56 5.32
C ALA A 239 4.64 11.94 5.50
N SER A 240 4.49 10.93 6.37
CA SER A 240 3.23 10.22 6.58
C SER A 240 3.10 9.65 8.01
N GLY A 241 1.87 9.26 8.36
CA GLY A 241 1.64 8.53 9.61
C GLY A 241 2.28 7.14 9.64
N CYS A 242 2.54 6.53 8.48
CA CYS A 242 3.23 5.24 8.39
C CYS A 242 4.70 5.36 8.80
N GLU A 243 5.37 6.44 8.36
CA GLU A 243 6.76 6.72 8.76
C GLU A 243 6.90 6.91 10.26
N ILE A 244 5.93 7.57 10.90
CA ILE A 244 5.87 7.68 12.38
C ILE A 244 5.86 6.31 13.03
N CYS A 245 4.98 5.42 12.57
CA CYS A 245 4.92 4.05 13.09
C CYS A 245 6.27 3.35 12.96
N GLN A 246 6.92 3.45 11.79
CA GLN A 246 8.22 2.82 11.55
C GLN A 246 9.30 3.38 12.47
N LYS A 247 9.45 4.71 12.53
CA LYS A 247 10.51 5.35 13.34
C LYS A 247 10.36 5.12 14.84
N LEU A 248 9.11 5.06 15.34
CA LEU A 248 8.87 4.91 16.77
C LEU A 248 8.75 3.45 17.22
N LEU A 249 8.18 2.57 16.41
CA LEU A 249 7.91 1.20 16.85
C LEU A 249 8.92 0.17 16.35
N ASN A 250 9.82 0.51 15.42
CA ASN A 250 10.93 -0.38 15.05
C ASN A 250 12.16 -0.21 15.97
N ASP A 251 12.20 0.82 16.78
CA ASP A 251 13.18 0.98 17.84
C ASP A 251 12.75 0.10 19.05
N PRO A 252 13.59 -0.85 19.51
CA PRO A 252 13.21 -1.79 20.57
C PRO A 252 12.84 -1.12 21.89
N ASP A 253 13.57 -0.09 22.29
CA ASP A 253 13.33 0.60 23.57
C ASP A 253 12.03 1.41 23.53
N LYS A 254 11.78 2.08 22.42
CA LYS A 254 10.54 2.81 22.17
C LYS A 254 9.35 1.86 22.07
N TYR A 255 9.53 0.70 21.44
CA TYR A 255 8.49 -0.31 21.35
C TYR A 255 8.13 -0.89 22.72
N GLU A 256 9.14 -1.18 23.57
CA GLU A 256 8.92 -1.64 24.94
C GLU A 256 8.17 -0.61 25.77
N TYR A 257 8.57 0.68 25.67
CA TYR A 257 7.83 1.78 26.30
C TYR A 257 6.37 1.80 25.82
N PHE A 258 6.14 1.72 24.53
CA PHE A 258 4.79 1.75 23.96
C PHE A 258 3.93 0.57 24.45
N LEU A 259 4.50 -0.63 24.58
CA LEU A 259 3.79 -1.77 25.15
C LEU A 259 3.34 -1.50 26.60
N LYS A 260 4.19 -0.92 27.44
CA LYS A 260 3.82 -0.56 28.81
C LYS A 260 2.69 0.48 28.84
N TYR A 261 2.82 1.52 28.02
CA TYR A 261 1.81 2.58 27.92
C TYR A 261 0.41 2.05 27.58
N ILE A 262 0.30 1.16 26.58
CA ILE A 262 -1.00 0.62 26.15
C ILE A 262 -1.63 -0.37 27.13
N GLN A 263 -0.86 -0.93 28.05
CA GLN A 263 -1.36 -1.78 29.13
C GLN A 263 -1.93 -0.98 30.31
N GLU A 264 -1.52 0.28 30.45
CA GLU A 264 -1.97 1.17 31.51
C GLU A 264 -3.20 2.01 31.10
N GLU A 265 -3.51 2.13 29.79
CA GLU A 265 -4.64 2.89 29.24
C GLU A 265 -5.91 2.01 29.05
#